data_990776e037af0bbb0b4867097e4a6f31
#
_entry.id   990776e037af0bbb0b4867097e4a6f31
#
_cell.length_a   1.000
_cell.length_b   1.000
_cell.length_c   1.000
_cell.angle_alpha   90.00
_cell.angle_beta   90.00
_cell.angle_gamma   90.00
#
_symmetry.space_group_name_H-M   'P 1'
#
loop_
_entity.id
_entity.type
_entity.pdbx_description
1 polymer ?
#
loop_
_entity_poly.entity_id
_entity_poly.type
_entity_poly.pdbx_seq_one_letter_code
_entity_poly.pdbx_strand_id
1 'polypeptide(L)'
;MKPEDIYSLPVQDIAEDDCLLFLWATFPNLDVALETIRRWGFQYKTAAFVWVKRNRKSPSWFWGLGNWTRANAEICLLATKGKPKRASASVHSIIDAPIGRHSEKPAEARDRIVQLAGGINDRTICKKDRPWLGFLGRRSR
;
A
#
# COMPACT_ATOMS: atom_id res chain seq x y z
N MET A 1 2.20 -17.25 1.27
CA MET A 1 1.57 -17.06 2.58
C MET A 1 0.06 -17.07 2.41
N LYS A 2 -0.62 -17.85 3.21
CA LYS A 2 -2.07 -17.93 3.16
C LYS A 2 -2.69 -16.68 3.80
N PRO A 3 -3.91 -16.32 3.40
CA PRO A 3 -4.57 -15.16 4.02
C PRO A 3 -4.63 -15.24 5.54
N GLU A 4 -4.91 -16.42 6.09
CA GLU A 4 -4.96 -16.59 7.55
C GLU A 4 -3.64 -16.24 8.22
N ASP A 5 -2.53 -16.53 7.56
CA ASP A 5 -1.21 -16.20 8.11
C ASP A 5 -1.01 -14.69 8.15
N ILE A 6 -1.51 -13.97 7.13
CA ILE A 6 -1.43 -12.52 7.10
C ILE A 6 -2.31 -11.93 8.19
N TYR A 7 -3.51 -12.44 8.34
CA TYR A 7 -4.46 -11.93 9.34
C TYR A 7 -3.91 -12.07 10.76
N SER A 8 -3.14 -13.12 11.02
CA SER A 8 -2.63 -13.37 12.37
C SER A 8 -1.34 -12.65 12.70
N LEU A 9 -0.77 -11.88 11.77
CA LEU A 9 0.42 -11.10 12.08
C LEU A 9 0.14 -10.09 13.18
N PRO A 10 1.09 -9.85 14.10
CA PRO A 10 0.84 -9.03 15.29
C PRO A 10 0.95 -7.54 15.02
N VAL A 11 0.26 -7.05 13.99
CA VAL A 11 0.31 -5.63 13.63
C VAL A 11 -0.32 -4.78 14.72
N GLN A 12 -1.35 -5.28 15.37
CA GLN A 12 -2.01 -4.55 16.45
C GLN A 12 -1.07 -4.26 17.61
N ASP A 13 -0.10 -5.13 17.83
CA ASP A 13 0.83 -4.99 18.95
C ASP A 13 1.87 -3.89 18.71
N ILE A 14 2.11 -3.54 17.45
CA ILE A 14 3.11 -2.53 17.10
C ILE A 14 2.48 -1.23 16.63
N ALA A 15 1.15 -1.18 16.49
CA ALA A 15 0.46 0.01 16.03
C ALA A 15 0.25 0.97 17.19
N GLU A 16 0.46 2.26 16.92
CA GLU A 16 0.12 3.29 17.88
C GLU A 16 -1.40 3.42 18.00
N ASP A 17 -1.87 4.13 19.03
CA ASP A 17 -3.30 4.34 19.23
C ASP A 17 -3.92 5.13 18.08
N ASP A 18 -3.20 6.09 17.54
CA ASP A 18 -3.63 6.88 16.39
C ASP A 18 -2.58 6.71 15.30
N CYS A 19 -2.92 5.97 14.24
CA CYS A 19 -1.92 5.75 13.20
C CYS A 19 -2.56 5.48 11.84
N LEU A 20 -1.74 5.66 10.82
CA LEU A 20 -2.10 5.38 9.43
C LEU A 20 -1.47 4.07 8.99
N LEU A 21 -2.21 3.30 8.23
CA LEU A 21 -1.71 2.08 7.60
C LEU A 21 -1.76 2.25 6.09
N PHE A 22 -0.64 1.97 5.43
CA PHE A 22 -0.55 1.96 3.97
C PHE A 22 -0.27 0.54 3.54
N LEU A 23 -1.21 -0.05 2.82
CA LEU A 23 -1.14 -1.46 2.46
C LEU A 23 -1.26 -1.63 0.95
N TRP A 24 -0.19 -2.12 0.32
CA TRP A 24 -0.20 -2.38 -1.11
C TRP A 24 -0.95 -3.66 -1.41
N ALA A 25 -1.70 -3.64 -2.49
CA ALA A 25 -2.44 -4.81 -2.95
C ALA A 25 -2.53 -4.80 -4.46
N THR A 26 -2.51 -5.98 -5.05
CA THR A 26 -2.91 -6.16 -6.44
C THR A 26 -4.43 -6.27 -6.47
N PHE A 27 -5.04 -5.95 -7.62
CA PHE A 27 -6.50 -6.00 -7.71
C PHE A 27 -7.07 -7.41 -7.46
N PRO A 28 -6.44 -8.50 -7.95
CA PRO A 28 -6.96 -9.84 -7.62
C PRO A 28 -6.96 -10.17 -6.14
N ASN A 29 -6.13 -9.50 -5.34
CA ASN A 29 -6.04 -9.72 -3.89
C ASN A 29 -6.74 -8.63 -3.08
N LEU A 30 -7.56 -7.81 -3.71
CA LEU A 30 -8.17 -6.68 -3.04
C LEU A 30 -9.07 -7.13 -1.89
N ASP A 31 -9.81 -8.21 -2.07
CA ASP A 31 -10.66 -8.73 -1.01
C ASP A 31 -9.85 -9.17 0.21
N VAL A 32 -8.71 -9.81 -0.02
CA VAL A 32 -7.80 -10.21 1.07
C VAL A 32 -7.25 -8.97 1.78
N ALA A 33 -6.91 -7.94 1.01
CA ALA A 33 -6.38 -6.71 1.60
C ALA A 33 -7.40 -6.03 2.51
N LEU A 34 -8.64 -5.94 2.07
CA LEU A 34 -9.70 -5.31 2.87
C LEU A 34 -9.98 -6.11 4.14
N GLU A 35 -10.00 -7.42 4.05
CA GLU A 35 -10.19 -8.26 5.22
C GLU A 35 -9.00 -8.14 6.19
N THR A 36 -7.80 -8.03 5.65
CA THR A 36 -6.59 -7.85 6.46
C THR A 36 -6.68 -6.57 7.28
N ILE A 37 -7.09 -5.48 6.65
CA ILE A 37 -7.26 -4.20 7.33
C ILE A 37 -8.21 -4.34 8.50
N ARG A 38 -9.35 -4.99 8.27
CA ARG A 38 -10.35 -5.18 9.30
C ARG A 38 -9.82 -6.05 10.44
N ARG A 39 -9.13 -7.14 10.11
CA ARG A 39 -8.61 -8.07 11.12
C ARG A 39 -7.50 -7.47 11.96
N TRP A 40 -6.75 -6.54 11.37
CA TRP A 40 -5.70 -5.85 12.10
C TRP A 40 -6.23 -4.71 12.98
N GLY A 41 -7.54 -4.50 12.99
CA GLY A 41 -8.16 -3.49 13.84
C GLY A 41 -8.14 -2.09 13.24
N PHE A 42 -7.97 -1.98 11.94
CA PHE A 42 -8.00 -0.70 11.25
C PHE A 42 -9.30 -0.51 10.50
N GLN A 43 -9.61 0.73 10.18
CA GLN A 43 -10.75 1.10 9.37
C GLN A 43 -10.27 1.53 7.99
N TYR A 44 -10.76 0.86 6.96
CA TYR A 44 -10.45 1.24 5.58
C TYR A 44 -11.04 2.62 5.29
N LYS A 45 -10.23 3.47 4.65
CA LYS A 45 -10.68 4.82 4.26
C LYS A 45 -10.80 4.97 2.77
N THR A 46 -9.73 4.68 2.04
CA THR A 46 -9.69 4.91 0.59
C THR A 46 -8.43 4.29 0.02
N ALA A 47 -8.27 4.40 -1.29
CA ALA A 47 -6.99 4.15 -1.92
C ALA A 47 -6.14 5.40 -1.79
N ALA A 48 -5.01 5.29 -1.10
CA ALA A 48 -4.08 6.41 -1.01
C ALA A 48 -3.46 6.67 -2.36
N PHE A 49 -2.97 5.62 -3.02
CA PHE A 49 -2.29 5.74 -4.29
C PHE A 49 -2.74 4.68 -5.27
N VAL A 50 -2.76 5.07 -6.54
CA VAL A 50 -2.89 4.14 -7.66
C VAL A 50 -1.62 4.31 -8.48
N TRP A 51 -0.81 3.25 -8.54
CA TRP A 51 0.42 3.27 -9.30
C TRP A 51 0.15 2.75 -10.70
N VAL A 52 0.30 3.63 -11.67
CA VAL A 52 0.19 3.29 -13.08
C VAL A 52 1.61 2.99 -13.58
N LYS A 53 1.84 1.76 -14.01
CA LYS A 53 3.18 1.25 -14.26
C LYS A 53 3.64 1.55 -15.68
N ARG A 54 4.87 2.05 -15.78
CA ARG A 54 5.54 2.24 -17.05
C ARG A 54 6.62 1.19 -17.24
N ASN A 55 6.98 0.94 -18.48
CA ASN A 55 8.13 0.09 -18.77
C ASN A 55 9.41 0.79 -18.30
N ARG A 56 10.41 -0.01 -17.99
CA ARG A 56 11.67 0.52 -17.46
C ARG A 56 12.46 1.31 -18.49
N LYS A 57 12.39 0.91 -19.76
CA LYS A 57 13.23 1.46 -20.82
C LYS A 57 12.46 2.19 -21.89
N SER A 58 11.17 2.41 -21.71
CA SER A 58 10.37 3.13 -22.70
C SER A 58 9.25 3.88 -21.96
N PRO A 59 8.72 4.93 -22.57
CA PRO A 59 7.64 5.70 -21.93
C PRO A 59 6.26 5.06 -22.03
N SER A 60 6.17 3.84 -22.53
CA SER A 60 4.90 3.15 -22.69
C SER A 60 4.45 2.50 -21.39
N TRP A 61 3.15 2.18 -21.32
CA TRP A 61 2.60 1.47 -20.16
C TRP A 61 3.12 0.06 -20.12
N PHE A 62 3.37 -0.43 -18.90
CA PHE A 62 3.68 -1.83 -18.68
C PHE A 62 2.39 -2.64 -18.64
N TRP A 63 2.35 -3.77 -19.32
CA TRP A 63 1.16 -4.63 -19.33
C TRP A 63 1.51 -6.02 -18.82
N GLY A 64 0.90 -6.38 -17.70
CA GLY A 64 0.96 -7.73 -17.17
C GLY A 64 -0.05 -8.62 -17.90
N LEU A 65 -0.07 -9.90 -17.57
CA LEU A 65 -0.97 -10.83 -18.24
C LEU A 65 -2.40 -10.74 -17.74
N GLY A 66 -2.60 -10.71 -16.42
CA GLY A 66 -3.94 -10.68 -15.88
C GLY A 66 -4.76 -11.89 -16.25
N ASN A 67 -5.86 -12.11 -15.55
CA ASN A 67 -6.76 -13.25 -15.83
C ASN A 67 -7.94 -12.86 -16.71
N TRP A 68 -8.33 -11.61 -16.69
CA TRP A 68 -9.46 -11.10 -17.46
C TRP A 68 -9.04 -10.04 -18.45
N THR A 69 -8.35 -9.01 -17.97
CA THR A 69 -7.80 -7.96 -18.83
C THR A 69 -6.30 -7.94 -18.66
N ARG A 70 -5.60 -7.31 -19.61
CA ARG A 70 -4.16 -7.07 -19.45
C ARG A 70 -3.98 -6.05 -18.35
N ALA A 71 -3.37 -6.48 -17.26
CA ALA A 71 -3.31 -5.68 -16.03
C ALA A 71 -2.12 -4.73 -16.02
N ASN A 72 -2.29 -3.60 -15.35
CA ASN A 72 -1.22 -2.63 -15.20
C ASN A 72 -1.08 -2.14 -13.76
N ALA A 73 -2.13 -1.54 -13.21
CA ALA A 73 -2.02 -0.74 -11.99
C ALA A 73 -1.97 -1.59 -10.73
N GLU A 74 -1.34 -1.04 -9.70
CA GLU A 74 -1.41 -1.53 -8.35
C GLU A 74 -1.95 -0.43 -7.44
N ILE A 75 -2.53 -0.83 -6.32
CA ILE A 75 -3.21 0.10 -5.44
C ILE A 75 -2.61 0.03 -4.04
N CYS A 76 -2.47 1.19 -3.42
CA CYS A 76 -2.05 1.29 -2.02
C CYS A 76 -3.24 1.77 -1.21
N LEU A 77 -3.74 0.93 -0.32
CA LEU A 77 -4.90 1.25 0.49
C LEU A 77 -4.49 2.05 1.71
N LEU A 78 -5.36 2.98 2.10
CA LEU A 78 -5.18 3.77 3.32
C LEU A 78 -6.22 3.36 4.34
N ALA A 79 -5.75 3.02 5.53
CA ALA A 79 -6.62 2.70 6.65
C ALA A 79 -6.14 3.46 7.88
N THR A 80 -7.04 3.63 8.84
CA THR A 80 -6.71 4.37 10.06
C THR A 80 -7.06 3.56 11.29
N LYS A 81 -6.32 3.83 12.36
CA LYS A 81 -6.66 3.40 13.71
C LYS A 81 -6.69 4.66 14.56
N GLY A 82 -7.76 4.83 15.35
CA GLY A 82 -7.93 6.07 16.09
C GLY A 82 -8.29 7.23 15.18
N LYS A 83 -7.72 8.38 15.43
CA LYS A 83 -8.03 9.61 14.69
C LYS A 83 -6.76 10.33 14.24
N PRO A 84 -5.93 9.72 13.41
CA PRO A 84 -4.75 10.40 12.90
C PRO A 84 -5.16 11.51 11.93
N LYS A 85 -4.33 12.52 11.82
CA LYS A 85 -4.57 13.64 10.91
C LYS A 85 -3.49 13.66 9.83
N ARG A 86 -3.88 14.04 8.63
CA ARG A 86 -2.92 14.23 7.56
C ARG A 86 -2.13 15.52 7.79
N ALA A 87 -0.88 15.52 7.37
CA ALA A 87 -0.02 16.71 7.46
C ALA A 87 -0.17 17.60 6.24
N SER A 88 -0.64 17.07 5.11
CA SER A 88 -0.79 17.81 3.87
C SER A 88 -2.09 17.42 3.18
N ALA A 89 -2.75 18.41 2.59
CA ALA A 89 -3.97 18.20 1.83
C ALA A 89 -3.71 18.18 0.32
N SER A 90 -2.46 18.28 -0.10
CA SER A 90 -2.13 18.43 -1.53
C SER A 90 -1.42 17.23 -2.14
N VAL A 91 -1.35 16.11 -1.44
CA VAL A 91 -0.72 14.90 -1.97
C VAL A 91 -1.67 14.24 -2.96
N HIS A 92 -1.18 14.00 -4.18
CA HIS A 92 -1.99 13.42 -5.24
C HIS A 92 -1.93 11.89 -5.20
N SER A 93 -2.98 11.25 -5.70
CA SER A 93 -3.13 9.80 -5.57
C SER A 93 -2.52 9.02 -6.72
N ILE A 94 -2.40 9.60 -7.91
CA ILE A 94 -1.87 8.85 -9.05
C ILE A 94 -0.35 8.94 -9.05
N ILE A 95 0.28 7.77 -9.14
CA ILE A 95 1.73 7.67 -9.31
C ILE A 95 1.99 7.07 -10.68
N ASP A 96 2.68 7.83 -11.51
CA ASP A 96 3.08 7.41 -12.85
C ASP A 96 4.58 7.18 -12.82
N ALA A 97 4.99 5.92 -12.68
CA ALA A 97 6.39 5.59 -12.48
C ALA A 97 6.72 4.24 -13.09
N PRO A 98 7.98 4.05 -13.54
CA PRO A 98 8.38 2.77 -14.13
C PRO A 98 8.42 1.66 -13.07
N ILE A 99 8.27 0.43 -13.56
CA ILE A 99 8.46 -0.75 -12.72
C ILE A 99 9.94 -0.86 -12.34
N GLY A 100 10.17 -1.40 -11.15
CA GLY A 100 11.50 -1.71 -10.70
C GLY A 100 11.72 -3.21 -10.71
N ARG A 101 12.61 -3.68 -9.83
CA ARG A 101 12.88 -5.11 -9.69
C ARG A 101 11.75 -5.79 -8.98
N HIS A 102 11.27 -6.89 -9.55
CA HIS A 102 10.23 -7.71 -8.92
C HIS A 102 9.10 -6.82 -8.39
N SER A 103 8.71 -6.99 -7.16
CA SER A 103 7.61 -6.24 -6.57
C SER A 103 8.00 -4.91 -5.96
N GLU A 104 9.13 -4.36 -6.37
CA GLU A 104 9.61 -3.09 -5.84
C GLU A 104 8.63 -1.96 -6.13
N LYS A 105 8.28 -1.19 -5.10
CA LYS A 105 7.39 -0.05 -5.23
C LYS A 105 8.17 1.19 -5.59
N PRO A 106 7.56 2.15 -6.31
CA PRO A 106 8.29 3.36 -6.69
C PRO A 106 8.67 4.18 -5.47
N ALA A 107 9.85 4.78 -5.51
CA ALA A 107 10.33 5.63 -4.42
C ALA A 107 9.40 6.80 -4.16
N GLU A 108 8.72 7.28 -5.19
CA GLU A 108 7.78 8.39 -5.06
C GLU A 108 6.65 8.08 -4.08
N ALA A 109 6.25 6.80 -3.96
CA ALA A 109 5.21 6.41 -3.00
C ALA A 109 5.68 6.69 -1.57
N ARG A 110 6.92 6.35 -1.25
CA ARG A 110 7.46 6.62 0.08
C ARG A 110 7.51 8.12 0.36
N ASP A 111 7.94 8.90 -0.61
CA ASP A 111 8.01 10.34 -0.46
C ASP A 111 6.63 10.94 -0.19
N ARG A 112 5.63 10.45 -0.90
CA ARG A 112 4.26 10.94 -0.72
C ARG A 112 3.66 10.49 0.63
N ILE A 113 4.00 9.30 1.10
CA ILE A 113 3.58 8.85 2.42
C ILE A 113 4.15 9.78 3.50
N VAL A 114 5.44 10.09 3.41
CA VAL A 114 6.07 11.01 4.36
C VAL A 114 5.40 12.38 4.33
N GLN A 115 5.11 12.88 3.13
CA GLN A 115 4.46 14.16 2.97
C GLN A 115 3.06 14.18 3.55
N LEU A 116 2.31 13.10 3.32
CA LEU A 116 0.93 13.00 3.80
C LEU A 116 0.88 12.87 5.31
N ALA A 117 1.78 12.10 5.89
CA ALA A 117 1.73 11.76 7.31
C ALA A 117 2.59 12.64 8.19
N GLY A 118 3.46 13.44 7.62
CA GLY A 118 4.31 14.37 8.37
C GLY A 118 5.66 13.81 8.75
N GLY A 119 5.97 12.57 8.40
CA GLY A 119 7.27 11.95 8.67
C GLY A 119 7.14 10.48 8.94
N ILE A 120 8.22 9.74 8.68
CA ILE A 120 8.19 8.29 8.81
C ILE A 120 8.17 7.85 10.27
N ASN A 121 8.84 8.60 11.14
CA ASN A 121 8.91 8.27 12.56
C ASN A 121 7.78 8.89 13.34
N ASP A 122 6.86 9.52 12.66
CA ASP A 122 5.71 10.12 13.27
C ASP A 122 4.82 9.05 13.89
N ARG A 123 4.20 9.37 15.00
CA ARG A 123 3.27 8.45 15.65
C ARG A 123 2.04 8.18 14.82
N THR A 124 1.79 9.00 13.82
CA THR A 124 0.64 8.82 12.95
C THR A 124 0.85 7.74 11.91
N ILE A 125 2.07 7.20 11.77
CA ILE A 125 2.33 6.13 10.81
C ILE A 125 2.66 4.86 11.57
N CYS A 126 2.03 3.75 11.19
CA CYS A 126 2.37 2.45 11.74
C CYS A 126 3.76 2.04 11.27
N LYS A 127 4.41 1.14 12.00
CA LYS A 127 5.75 0.70 11.64
C LYS A 127 5.74 0.12 10.25
N LYS A 128 6.47 0.75 9.34
CA LYS A 128 6.47 0.40 7.94
C LYS A 128 7.69 -0.38 7.51
N ASP A 129 8.67 -0.43 8.35
CA ASP A 129 9.87 -1.19 8.08
C ASP A 129 9.65 -2.68 8.27
N ARG A 130 8.44 -3.08 8.61
CA ARG A 130 8.09 -4.48 8.74
C ARG A 130 7.83 -5.08 7.37
N PRO A 131 8.52 -6.16 7.01
CA PRO A 131 8.39 -6.71 5.65
C PRO A 131 6.98 -7.13 5.29
N TRP A 132 6.20 -7.61 6.25
CA TRP A 132 4.86 -8.12 5.94
C TRP A 132 3.89 -7.05 5.46
N LEU A 133 4.17 -5.77 5.71
CA LEU A 133 3.30 -4.70 5.23
C LEU A 133 3.28 -4.60 3.72
N GLY A 134 4.26 -5.19 3.03
CA GLY A 134 4.27 -5.21 1.59
C GLY A 134 3.81 -6.52 0.97
N PHE A 135 3.40 -7.49 1.77
CA PHE A 135 3.14 -8.83 1.26
C PHE A 135 2.07 -8.87 0.19
N LEU A 136 0.98 -8.13 0.37
CA LEU A 136 -0.11 -8.19 -0.59
C LEU A 136 0.32 -7.69 -1.96
N GLY A 137 1.21 -6.71 -2.02
CA GLY A 137 1.76 -6.26 -3.26
C GLY A 137 2.70 -7.27 -3.90
N ARG A 138 3.36 -8.09 -3.10
CA ARG A 138 4.31 -9.07 -3.59
C ARG A 138 3.68 -10.39 -3.98
N ARG A 139 2.51 -10.65 -3.48
CA ARG A 139 1.91 -11.97 -3.61
C ARG A 139 1.53 -12.33 -5.04
N SER A 140 1.56 -11.38 -5.91
CA SER A 140 1.25 -11.63 -7.32
C SER A 140 2.29 -12.49 -8.01
N ARG A 141 3.39 -12.77 -7.37
CA ARG A 141 4.39 -13.66 -7.93
C ARG A 141 3.91 -15.08 -7.95
#